data_d5555743541575684104656078e0fb5f
#
_entry.id   d5555743541575684104656078e0fb5f
#
_cell.length_a   1.000
_cell.length_b   1.000
_cell.length_c   1.000
_cell.angle_alpha   90.00
_cell.angle_beta   90.00
_cell.angle_gamma   90.00
#
_symmetry.space_group_name_H-M   'P 1'
#
loop_
_entity.id
_entity.type
_entity.pdbx_description
1 polymer ?
#
loop_
_entity_poly.entity_id
_entity_poly.type
_entity_poly.pdbx_seq_one_letter_code
_entity_poly.pdbx_strand_id
1 'polypeptide(L)'
;LKQKDTIRVYNIHLESLKINPNKDYFGEEDNEKLIGRLQTTFKKQAKQTEQFLAHEKSWKGKEIILGDFNNTAYSWAYRKIKSNKKDAFIEAGEGFGKTFNYPFPMRIDFILTSTDIEINQFTAFDEKYSDHFPILASLKLN
;
A
#
# COMPACT_ATOMS: atom_id res chain seq x y z
N LEU A 1 25.78 -16.26 -0.22
CA LEU A 1 25.41 -15.05 -0.96
C LEU A 1 25.98 -13.85 -0.22
N LYS A 2 26.73 -13.00 -0.89
CA LYS A 2 27.19 -11.74 -0.29
C LYS A 2 25.96 -10.84 -0.12
N GLN A 3 25.81 -10.20 1.07
CA GLN A 3 24.67 -9.37 1.41
C GLN A 3 24.41 -8.23 0.40
N LYS A 4 25.42 -7.83 -0.37
CA LYS A 4 25.30 -6.79 -1.42
C LYS A 4 24.47 -7.23 -2.64
N ASP A 5 24.32 -8.53 -2.87
CA ASP A 5 23.62 -9.09 -4.04
C ASP A 5 22.22 -9.60 -3.68
N THR A 6 21.76 -9.30 -2.46
CA THR A 6 20.46 -9.76 -1.96
C THR A 6 19.52 -8.61 -1.82
N ILE A 7 18.33 -8.75 -2.40
CA ILE A 7 17.20 -7.83 -2.21
C ILE A 7 16.13 -8.54 -1.39
N ARG A 8 15.60 -7.87 -0.40
CA ARG A 8 14.46 -8.38 0.33
C ARG A 8 13.18 -7.82 -0.27
N VAL A 9 12.25 -8.71 -0.58
CA VAL A 9 10.91 -8.34 -1.06
C VAL A 9 9.90 -8.69 0.01
N TYR A 10 9.11 -7.71 0.41
CA TYR A 10 7.99 -7.88 1.32
C TYR A 10 6.69 -7.72 0.53
N ASN A 11 5.82 -8.70 0.61
CA ASN A 11 4.44 -8.58 0.16
C ASN A 11 3.56 -8.50 1.41
N ILE A 12 2.89 -7.36 1.62
CA ILE A 12 2.09 -7.10 2.80
C ILE A 12 0.63 -6.89 2.43
N HIS A 13 -0.26 -7.34 3.31
CA HIS A 13 -1.69 -7.11 3.20
C HIS A 13 -2.22 -6.72 4.57
N LEU A 14 -2.55 -5.45 4.76
CA LEU A 14 -3.07 -4.95 6.02
C LEU A 14 -4.56 -5.26 6.17
N GLU A 15 -5.05 -5.23 7.41
CA GLU A 15 -6.48 -5.46 7.71
C GLU A 15 -7.39 -4.60 6.86
N SER A 16 -8.40 -5.21 6.22
CA SER A 16 -9.36 -4.51 5.37
C SER A 16 -10.29 -3.62 6.18
N LEU A 17 -10.55 -2.42 5.67
CA LEU A 17 -11.58 -1.51 6.20
C LEU A 17 -13.00 -2.04 5.99
N LYS A 18 -13.17 -3.06 5.12
CA LYS A 18 -14.47 -3.66 4.77
C LYS A 18 -15.50 -2.61 4.35
N ILE A 19 -15.05 -1.60 3.61
CA ILE A 19 -15.90 -0.56 3.07
C ILE A 19 -16.70 -1.15 1.91
N ASN A 20 -18.02 -1.09 2.01
CA ASN A 20 -18.91 -1.47 0.92
C ASN A 20 -19.44 -0.18 0.25
N PRO A 21 -18.99 0.14 -1.00
CA PRO A 21 -19.37 1.38 -1.65
C PRO A 21 -20.87 1.54 -1.85
N ASN A 22 -21.62 0.43 -1.95
CA ASN A 22 -23.06 0.46 -2.18
C ASN A 22 -23.88 0.67 -0.89
N LYS A 23 -23.35 0.23 0.26
CA LYS A 23 -24.05 0.33 1.55
C LYS A 23 -23.59 1.54 2.36
N ASP A 24 -22.28 1.72 2.44
CA ASP A 24 -21.68 2.76 3.30
C ASP A 24 -21.90 4.17 2.73
N TYR A 25 -22.07 4.30 1.39
CA TYR A 25 -22.26 5.58 0.72
C TYR A 25 -23.69 6.10 0.82
N PHE A 26 -24.70 5.22 0.95
CA PHE A 26 -26.12 5.62 1.01
C PHE A 26 -26.70 5.71 2.43
N GLY A 27 -25.85 5.63 3.45
CA GLY A 27 -26.31 5.82 4.84
C GLY A 27 -27.18 4.69 5.41
N GLU A 28 -27.12 3.49 4.79
CA GLU A 28 -27.85 2.31 5.29
C GLU A 28 -27.20 1.70 6.54
N GLU A 29 -25.95 2.04 6.82
CA GLU A 29 -25.26 1.59 8.04
C GLU A 29 -25.37 2.69 9.12
N ASP A 30 -25.66 2.27 10.35
CA ASP A 30 -25.62 3.11 11.54
C ASP A 30 -24.23 3.74 11.68
N ASN A 31 -24.14 5.06 11.65
CA ASN A 31 -22.89 5.81 11.70
C ASN A 31 -22.00 5.43 12.89
N GLU A 32 -22.60 5.10 14.05
CA GLU A 32 -21.83 4.69 15.24
C GLU A 32 -21.16 3.34 15.03
N LYS A 33 -21.84 2.39 14.37
CA LYS A 33 -21.28 1.09 14.03
C LYS A 33 -20.16 1.21 13.00
N LEU A 34 -20.33 2.04 11.98
CA LEU A 34 -19.30 2.33 10.99
C LEU A 34 -18.04 2.91 11.65
N ILE A 35 -18.20 3.93 12.48
CA ILE A 35 -17.06 4.55 13.21
C ILE A 35 -16.37 3.53 14.10
N GLY A 36 -17.11 2.72 14.86
CA GLY A 36 -16.54 1.68 15.72
C GLY A 36 -15.76 0.62 14.95
N ARG A 37 -16.27 0.22 13.77
CA ARG A 37 -15.59 -0.70 12.86
C ARG A 37 -14.28 -0.10 12.32
N LEU A 38 -14.32 1.14 11.85
CA LEU A 38 -13.14 1.85 11.34
C LEU A 38 -12.08 2.01 12.42
N GLN A 39 -12.45 2.42 13.64
CA GLN A 39 -11.52 2.54 14.76
C GLN A 39 -10.84 1.20 15.09
N THR A 40 -11.60 0.12 15.10
CA THR A 40 -11.08 -1.23 15.36
C THR A 40 -10.09 -1.64 14.28
N THR A 41 -10.41 -1.38 13.00
CA THR A 41 -9.54 -1.72 11.88
C THR A 41 -8.27 -0.88 11.89
N PHE A 42 -8.35 0.42 12.17
CA PHE A 42 -7.15 1.26 12.27
C PHE A 42 -6.22 0.82 13.41
N LYS A 43 -6.76 0.38 14.56
CA LYS A 43 -5.93 -0.21 15.63
C LYS A 43 -5.23 -1.48 15.19
N LYS A 44 -5.91 -2.35 14.43
CA LYS A 44 -5.30 -3.56 13.86
C LYS A 44 -4.21 -3.22 12.85
N GLN A 45 -4.49 -2.31 11.91
CA GLN A 45 -3.49 -1.85 10.94
C GLN A 45 -2.27 -1.23 11.62
N ALA A 46 -2.46 -0.44 12.68
CA ALA A 46 -1.37 0.12 13.45
C ALA A 46 -0.48 -0.99 14.06
N LYS A 47 -1.09 -1.97 14.71
CA LYS A 47 -0.36 -3.12 15.28
C LYS A 47 0.39 -3.92 14.21
N GLN A 48 -0.25 -4.21 13.07
CA GLN A 48 0.38 -4.90 11.93
C GLN A 48 1.56 -4.09 11.38
N THR A 49 1.40 -2.78 11.24
CA THR A 49 2.46 -1.87 10.81
C THR A 49 3.64 -1.89 11.77
N GLU A 50 3.41 -1.80 13.08
CA GLU A 50 4.47 -1.87 14.10
C GLU A 50 5.22 -3.21 14.07
N GLN A 51 4.51 -4.32 13.91
CA GLN A 51 5.10 -5.65 13.78
C GLN A 51 5.97 -5.75 12.53
N PHE A 52 5.47 -5.24 11.39
CA PHE A 52 6.23 -5.19 10.15
C PHE A 52 7.51 -4.36 10.30
N LEU A 53 7.42 -3.15 10.85
CA LEU A 53 8.56 -2.26 11.05
C LEU A 53 9.60 -2.86 12.02
N ALA A 54 9.16 -3.56 13.06
CA ALA A 54 10.06 -4.28 13.96
C ALA A 54 10.86 -5.37 13.24
N HIS A 55 10.21 -6.11 12.33
CA HIS A 55 10.86 -7.11 11.50
C HIS A 55 11.81 -6.48 10.46
N GLU A 56 11.33 -5.46 9.72
CA GLU A 56 12.08 -4.74 8.70
C GLU A 56 13.37 -4.12 9.26
N LYS A 57 13.33 -3.57 10.47
CA LYS A 57 14.47 -2.92 11.14
C LYS A 57 15.73 -3.79 11.23
N SER A 58 15.57 -5.11 11.20
CA SER A 58 16.69 -6.06 11.20
C SER A 58 17.43 -6.12 9.85
N TRP A 59 16.82 -5.63 8.77
CA TRP A 59 17.39 -5.63 7.42
C TRP A 59 18.13 -4.32 7.14
N LYS A 60 19.30 -4.41 6.51
CA LYS A 60 20.15 -3.26 6.15
C LYS A 60 20.50 -3.21 4.66
N GLY A 61 19.96 -4.13 3.87
CA GLY A 61 20.15 -4.17 2.42
C GLY A 61 19.02 -3.48 1.66
N LYS A 62 19.07 -3.60 0.34
CA LYS A 62 18.00 -3.12 -0.54
C LYS A 62 16.71 -3.87 -0.27
N GLU A 63 15.60 -3.17 -0.35
CA GLU A 63 14.28 -3.76 -0.14
C GLU A 63 13.23 -3.17 -1.07
N ILE A 64 12.24 -3.99 -1.35
CA ILE A 64 11.00 -3.65 -2.05
C ILE A 64 9.85 -4.07 -1.14
N ILE A 65 8.94 -3.16 -0.87
CA ILE A 65 7.72 -3.43 -0.10
C ILE A 65 6.55 -3.19 -1.03
N LEU A 66 5.73 -4.19 -1.22
CA LEU A 66 4.56 -4.10 -2.10
C LEU A 66 3.34 -4.76 -1.47
N GLY A 67 2.16 -4.42 -1.98
CA GLY A 67 0.92 -5.06 -1.59
C GLY A 67 -0.20 -4.09 -1.26
N ASP A 68 -1.30 -4.66 -0.75
CA ASP A 68 -2.51 -3.94 -0.37
C ASP A 68 -2.40 -3.44 1.07
N PHE A 69 -2.35 -2.13 1.23
CA PHE A 69 -2.33 -1.50 2.56
C PHE A 69 -3.75 -1.30 3.12
N ASN A 70 -4.78 -1.58 2.30
CA ASN A 70 -6.18 -1.34 2.66
C ASN A 70 -6.45 0.06 3.23
N ASN A 71 -5.62 1.03 2.84
CA ASN A 71 -5.71 2.42 3.26
C ASN A 71 -4.95 3.31 2.28
N THR A 72 -5.28 4.58 2.26
CA THR A 72 -4.71 5.54 1.30
C THR A 72 -3.30 6.00 1.69
N ALA A 73 -2.62 6.70 0.75
CA ALA A 73 -1.32 7.33 0.98
C ALA A 73 -1.32 8.41 2.08
N TYR A 74 -2.48 8.83 2.55
CA TYR A 74 -2.63 9.77 3.68
C TYR A 74 -2.65 9.08 5.04
N SER A 75 -2.77 7.76 5.07
CA SER A 75 -2.87 6.98 6.31
C SER A 75 -1.58 7.02 7.14
N TRP A 76 -1.74 6.81 8.43
CA TRP A 76 -0.62 6.66 9.34
C TRP A 76 0.24 5.44 8.97
N ALA A 77 -0.39 4.31 8.62
CA ALA A 77 0.29 3.08 8.23
C ALA A 77 1.19 3.30 7.01
N TYR A 78 0.64 3.88 5.94
CA TYR A 78 1.45 4.20 4.75
C TYR A 78 2.63 5.11 5.09
N ARG A 79 2.40 6.22 5.81
CA ARG A 79 3.48 7.15 6.16
C ARG A 79 4.58 6.50 6.99
N LYS A 80 4.24 5.58 7.89
CA LYS A 80 5.21 4.85 8.69
C LYS A 80 6.03 3.86 7.87
N ILE A 81 5.38 3.06 7.02
CA ILE A 81 6.03 2.08 6.16
C ILE A 81 6.86 2.77 5.07
N LYS A 82 6.30 3.80 4.44
CA LYS A 82 7.04 4.58 3.43
C LYS A 82 8.29 5.24 4.04
N SER A 83 8.17 5.92 5.18
CA SER A 83 9.30 6.62 5.82
C SER A 83 10.13 7.41 4.79
N ASN A 84 11.41 7.05 4.59
CA ASN A 84 12.32 7.64 3.61
C ASN A 84 12.35 6.90 2.26
N LYS A 85 11.55 5.84 2.09
CA LYS A 85 11.50 5.05 0.84
C LYS A 85 10.88 5.85 -0.30
N LYS A 86 11.20 5.46 -1.54
CA LYS A 86 10.53 5.93 -2.74
C LYS A 86 9.20 5.20 -2.91
N ASP A 87 8.19 5.89 -3.40
CA ASP A 87 6.91 5.31 -3.83
C ASP A 87 6.90 5.31 -5.36
N ALA A 88 6.73 4.14 -5.97
CA ALA A 88 6.85 3.98 -7.41
C ALA A 88 5.84 4.84 -8.20
N PHE A 89 4.64 5.03 -7.67
CA PHE A 89 3.67 5.94 -8.30
C PHE A 89 4.11 7.41 -8.21
N ILE A 90 4.68 7.83 -7.09
CA ILE A 90 5.13 9.23 -6.92
C ILE A 90 6.33 9.52 -7.84
N GLU A 91 7.22 8.55 -8.03
CA GLU A 91 8.43 8.72 -8.83
C GLU A 91 8.17 8.65 -10.35
N ALA A 92 7.26 7.76 -10.79
CA ALA A 92 7.12 7.44 -12.20
C ALA A 92 5.68 7.15 -12.66
N GLY A 93 4.68 7.43 -11.81
CA GLY A 93 3.27 7.22 -12.13
C GLY A 93 2.63 8.43 -12.79
N GLU A 94 1.57 8.20 -13.54
CA GLU A 94 0.73 9.21 -14.16
C GLU A 94 -0.73 9.11 -13.70
N GLY A 95 -1.47 10.22 -13.82
CA GLY A 95 -2.89 10.29 -13.49
C GLY A 95 -3.16 10.17 -11.99
N PHE A 96 -4.21 9.43 -11.65
CA PHE A 96 -4.68 9.29 -10.26
C PHE A 96 -4.10 8.05 -9.55
N GLY A 97 -3.45 7.12 -10.26
CA GLY A 97 -2.91 5.89 -9.69
C GLY A 97 -3.98 5.01 -9.02
N LYS A 98 -5.20 4.99 -9.56
CA LYS A 98 -6.32 4.21 -9.02
C LYS A 98 -5.96 2.72 -9.00
N THR A 99 -6.04 2.10 -7.82
CA THR A 99 -5.79 0.66 -7.64
C THR A 99 -6.99 -0.10 -7.09
N PHE A 100 -8.04 0.59 -6.69
CA PHE A 100 -9.26 -0.01 -6.15
C PHE A 100 -10.51 0.53 -6.85
N ASN A 101 -11.45 -0.37 -7.18
CA ASN A 101 -12.68 -0.03 -7.87
C ASN A 101 -13.70 0.62 -6.91
N TYR A 102 -13.58 1.90 -6.71
CA TYR A 102 -14.43 2.72 -5.85
C TYR A 102 -14.98 3.90 -6.64
N PRO A 103 -16.12 4.52 -6.27
CA PRO A 103 -16.73 5.65 -6.98
C PRO A 103 -15.78 6.84 -7.24
N PHE A 104 -14.78 7.03 -6.38
CA PHE A 104 -13.69 7.98 -6.62
C PHE A 104 -12.33 7.28 -6.66
N PRO A 105 -11.31 7.88 -7.31
CA PRO A 105 -10.00 7.25 -7.43
C PRO A 105 -9.38 6.98 -6.05
N MET A 106 -9.14 5.69 -5.75
CA MET A 106 -8.45 5.26 -4.53
C MET A 106 -7.20 4.47 -4.89
N ARG A 107 -6.08 4.86 -4.29
CA ARG A 107 -4.83 4.11 -4.35
C ARG A 107 -4.55 3.53 -2.97
N ILE A 108 -4.68 2.21 -2.87
CA ILE A 108 -4.50 1.44 -1.63
C ILE A 108 -3.45 0.33 -1.79
N ASP A 109 -3.03 0.06 -3.03
CA ASP A 109 -1.93 -0.83 -3.35
C ASP A 109 -0.68 0.00 -3.66
N PHE A 110 0.45 -0.42 -3.16
CA PHE A 110 1.70 0.34 -3.25
C PHE A 110 2.88 -0.54 -3.65
N ILE A 111 3.88 0.09 -4.29
CA ILE A 111 5.22 -0.46 -4.49
C ILE A 111 6.19 0.59 -3.95
N LEU A 112 6.86 0.28 -2.85
CA LEU A 112 7.84 1.13 -2.20
C LEU A 112 9.22 0.49 -2.32
N THR A 113 10.26 1.31 -2.48
CA THR A 113 11.63 0.80 -2.64
C THR A 113 12.62 1.58 -1.76
N SER A 114 13.74 0.96 -1.43
CA SER A 114 14.91 1.65 -0.90
C SER A 114 15.32 2.79 -1.84
N THR A 115 15.92 3.83 -1.28
CA THR A 115 16.30 5.06 -2.01
C THR A 115 17.35 4.84 -3.11
N ASP A 116 18.16 3.80 -3.00
CA ASP A 116 19.21 3.40 -3.93
C ASP A 116 18.69 2.53 -5.10
N ILE A 117 17.39 2.21 -5.13
CA ILE A 117 16.75 1.57 -6.29
C ILE A 117 16.18 2.66 -7.20
N GLU A 118 16.51 2.61 -8.48
CA GLU A 118 15.97 3.48 -9.51
C GLU A 118 14.61 2.96 -9.98
N ILE A 119 13.61 3.82 -10.04
CA ILE A 119 12.26 3.49 -10.53
C ILE A 119 12.11 4.12 -11.90
N ASN A 120 12.01 3.29 -12.94
CA ASN A 120 11.97 3.74 -14.33
C ASN A 120 10.54 3.93 -14.85
N GLN A 121 9.60 3.15 -14.33
CA GLN A 121 8.22 3.17 -14.79
C GLN A 121 7.28 2.69 -13.70
N PHE A 122 6.09 3.24 -13.67
CA PHE A 122 4.94 2.72 -12.93
C PHE A 122 3.71 2.73 -13.83
N THR A 123 2.91 1.67 -13.76
CA THR A 123 1.65 1.55 -14.48
C THR A 123 0.58 1.00 -13.55
N ALA A 124 -0.55 1.68 -13.47
CA ALA A 124 -1.80 1.11 -12.93
C ALA A 124 -2.67 0.75 -14.14
N PHE A 125 -3.01 -0.53 -14.25
CA PHE A 125 -3.83 -1.02 -15.36
C PHE A 125 -5.33 -0.78 -15.07
N ASP A 126 -6.15 -0.70 -16.12
CA ASP A 126 -7.61 -0.51 -15.98
C ASP A 126 -8.39 -1.82 -16.29
N GLU A 127 -7.72 -2.96 -16.18
CA GLU A 127 -8.32 -4.28 -16.36
C GLU A 127 -9.10 -4.71 -15.12
N LYS A 128 -10.38 -5.02 -15.32
CA LYS A 128 -11.31 -5.36 -14.23
C LYS A 128 -11.43 -6.87 -14.01
N TYR A 129 -10.35 -7.50 -13.56
CA TYR A 129 -10.38 -8.92 -13.18
C TYR A 129 -10.81 -9.14 -11.72
N SER A 130 -10.76 -8.09 -10.90
CA SER A 130 -11.23 -8.08 -9.51
C SER A 130 -11.69 -6.66 -9.13
N ASP A 131 -11.93 -6.41 -7.87
CA ASP A 131 -12.15 -5.07 -7.30
C ASP A 131 -10.85 -4.27 -7.14
N HIS A 132 -9.68 -4.92 -7.32
CA HIS A 132 -8.39 -4.25 -7.43
C HIS A 132 -7.90 -4.21 -8.88
N PHE A 133 -7.18 -3.15 -9.22
CA PHE A 133 -6.49 -3.01 -10.49
C PHE A 133 -5.02 -3.40 -10.35
N PRO A 134 -4.47 -4.18 -11.31
CA PRO A 134 -3.05 -4.53 -11.25
C PRO A 134 -2.14 -3.31 -11.32
N ILE A 135 -1.02 -3.36 -10.62
CA ILE A 135 0.05 -2.36 -10.70
C ILE A 135 1.38 -3.00 -11.06
N LEU A 136 2.19 -2.30 -11.82
CA LEU A 136 3.53 -2.73 -12.24
C LEU A 136 4.52 -1.60 -12.03
N ALA A 137 5.72 -1.92 -11.54
CA ALA A 137 6.85 -1.01 -11.58
C ALA A 137 8.05 -1.68 -12.25
N SER A 138 8.76 -0.90 -13.09
CA SER A 138 10.06 -1.28 -13.64
C SER A 138 11.16 -0.66 -12.80
N LEU A 139 12.01 -1.50 -12.23
CA LEU A 139 13.04 -1.10 -11.28
C LEU A 139 14.43 -1.45 -11.82
N LYS A 140 15.39 -0.55 -11.60
CA LYS A 140 16.81 -0.82 -11.90
C LYS A 140 17.57 -0.91 -10.58
N LEU A 141 18.27 -2.01 -10.45
CA LEU A 141 19.08 -2.34 -9.29
C LEU A 141 20.53 -1.98 -9.59
N ASN A 142 21.00 -0.91 -9.00
CA ASN A 142 22.38 -0.42 -9.17
C ASN A 142 23.33 -1.11 -8.17
#